data_6c9be35e6fb4691bf67e2dc330d882a3
#
_entry.id   6c9be35e6fb4691bf67e2dc330d882a3
#
_cell.length_a   1.000
_cell.length_b   1.000
_cell.length_c   1.000
_cell.angle_alpha   90.00
_cell.angle_beta   90.00
_cell.angle_gamma   90.00
#
_symmetry.space_group_name_H-M   'P 1'
#
loop_
_entity.id
_entity.type
_entity.pdbx_description
1 polymer ?
#
loop_
_entity_poly.entity_id
_entity_poly.type
_entity_poly.pdbx_seq_one_letter_code
_entity_poly.pdbx_strand_id
1 'polypeptide(L)'
;VKDLFSFTLKFIGDPLTRIKEDPSRIIRGIRLAYKLNIKIDEKTNEAFKENISELDRLSTNRFNKEIEKMIEEIGENRTSSILEEYNINRRS
;
A
#
# COMPACT_ATOMS: atom_id res chain seq x y z
N VAL A 1 -8.56 -9.27 24.18
CA VAL A 1 -8.28 -10.16 23.07
C VAL A 1 -8.83 -9.61 21.77
N LYS A 2 -10.07 -9.18 21.80
CA LYS A 2 -10.70 -8.63 20.61
C LYS A 2 -10.02 -7.36 20.12
N ASP A 3 -9.43 -6.63 21.04
CA ASP A 3 -8.75 -5.40 20.71
C ASP A 3 -7.55 -5.62 19.79
N LEU A 4 -6.98 -6.81 19.87
CA LEU A 4 -5.86 -7.15 18.99
C LEU A 4 -6.27 -7.15 17.52
N PHE A 5 -7.53 -7.42 17.26
CA PHE A 5 -8.05 -7.44 15.90
C PHE A 5 -8.56 -6.09 15.44
N SER A 6 -8.48 -5.12 16.33
CA SER A 6 -8.89 -3.76 16.01
C SER A 6 -7.74 -2.90 15.51
N PHE A 7 -6.55 -3.46 15.40
CA PHE A 7 -5.41 -2.71 14.89
C PHE A 7 -5.70 -2.23 13.48
N THR A 8 -5.41 -0.97 13.25
CA THR A 8 -5.68 -0.32 11.99
C THR A 8 -4.42 0.40 11.54
N LEU A 9 -4.04 0.23 10.27
CA LEU A 9 -2.92 0.95 9.71
C LEU A 9 -3.34 2.40 9.51
N LYS A 10 -2.57 3.31 10.08
CA LYS A 10 -2.92 4.71 10.06
C LYS A 10 -1.63 5.52 10.08
N PHE A 11 -1.55 6.52 9.22
CA PHE A 11 -0.38 7.40 9.22
C PHE A 11 -0.49 8.40 10.36
N ILE A 12 0.65 8.71 10.95
CA ILE A 12 0.73 9.78 11.93
C ILE A 12 0.76 11.08 11.14
N GLY A 13 -0.21 11.94 11.40
CA GLY A 13 -0.34 13.19 10.67
C GLY A 13 -1.19 13.02 9.43
N ASP A 14 -0.93 13.83 8.41
CA ASP A 14 -1.71 13.85 7.19
C ASP A 14 -1.22 12.78 6.21
N PRO A 15 -2.07 11.77 5.88
CA PRO A 15 -1.67 10.73 4.93
C PRO A 15 -1.24 11.28 3.58
N LEU A 16 -1.92 12.32 3.11
CA LEU A 16 -1.60 12.91 1.81
C LEU A 16 -0.19 13.46 1.78
N THR A 17 0.19 14.17 2.84
CA THR A 17 1.54 14.73 2.94
C THR A 17 2.59 13.62 2.91
N ARG A 18 2.34 12.54 3.65
CA ARG A 18 3.27 11.41 3.70
C ARG A 18 3.43 10.74 2.34
N ILE A 19 2.34 10.59 1.62
CA ILE A 19 2.37 9.98 0.29
C ILE A 19 3.14 10.87 -0.68
N LYS A 20 2.96 12.17 -0.61
CA LYS A 20 3.68 13.09 -1.49
C LYS A 20 5.17 13.11 -1.23
N GLU A 21 5.56 12.90 0.03
CA GLU A 21 6.97 12.83 0.37
C GLU A 21 7.62 11.56 -0.21
N ASP A 22 6.87 10.46 -0.17
CA ASP A 22 7.39 9.18 -0.63
C ASP A 22 6.23 8.32 -1.13
N PRO A 23 5.98 8.32 -2.46
CA PRO A 23 4.87 7.57 -3.02
C PRO A 23 4.91 6.07 -2.73
N SER A 24 6.08 5.51 -2.48
CA SER A 24 6.19 4.09 -2.18
C SER A 24 5.47 3.72 -0.88
N ARG A 25 5.12 4.71 -0.07
CA ARG A 25 4.37 4.47 1.17
C ARG A 25 3.02 3.84 0.90
N ILE A 26 2.44 4.09 -0.28
CA ILE A 26 1.17 3.47 -0.66
C ILE A 26 1.34 1.96 -0.70
N ILE A 27 2.35 1.50 -1.44
CA ILE A 27 2.60 0.07 -1.59
C ILE A 27 3.03 -0.54 -0.26
N ARG A 28 3.92 0.13 0.45
CA ARG A 28 4.40 -0.35 1.74
C ARG A 28 3.28 -0.47 2.77
N GLY A 29 2.40 0.51 2.80
CA GLY A 29 1.29 0.50 3.74
C GLY A 29 0.34 -0.65 3.46
N ILE A 30 -0.01 -0.84 2.19
CA ILE A 30 -0.90 -1.93 1.81
C ILE A 30 -0.26 -3.27 2.12
N ARG A 31 1.02 -3.42 1.78
CA ARG A 31 1.75 -4.64 2.05
C ARG A 31 1.76 -4.98 3.55
N LEU A 32 2.06 -3.99 4.35
CA LEU A 32 2.12 -4.17 5.79
C LEU A 32 0.76 -4.58 6.36
N ALA A 33 -0.29 -3.93 5.89
CA ALA A 33 -1.64 -4.24 6.35
C ALA A 33 -2.01 -5.68 6.04
N TYR A 34 -1.70 -6.14 4.84
CA TYR A 34 -2.01 -7.51 4.45
C TYR A 34 -1.11 -8.52 5.16
N LYS A 35 0.16 -8.17 5.34
CA LYS A 35 1.10 -9.05 6.03
C LYS A 35 0.70 -9.29 7.48
N LEU A 36 0.29 -8.24 8.16
CA LEU A 36 -0.10 -8.30 9.56
C LEU A 36 -1.58 -8.58 9.76
N ASN A 37 -2.33 -8.65 8.68
CA ASN A 37 -3.77 -8.89 8.71
C ASN A 37 -4.50 -7.84 9.54
N ILE A 38 -4.15 -6.58 9.33
CA ILE A 38 -4.81 -5.45 9.99
C ILE A 38 -5.54 -4.62 8.96
N LYS A 39 -6.48 -3.82 9.42
CA LYS A 39 -7.25 -2.96 8.54
C LYS A 39 -6.49 -1.69 8.24
N ILE A 40 -6.77 -1.11 7.07
CA ILE A 40 -6.25 0.20 6.74
C ILE A 40 -7.31 1.22 7.14
N ASP A 41 -6.90 2.26 7.87
CA ASP A 41 -7.79 3.33 8.27
C ASP A 41 -8.49 3.90 7.04
N GLU A 42 -9.77 4.22 7.17
CA GLU A 42 -10.56 4.66 6.04
C GLU A 42 -9.99 5.89 5.34
N LYS A 43 -9.56 6.87 6.10
CA LYS A 43 -8.94 8.07 5.53
C LYS A 43 -7.63 7.76 4.84
N THR A 44 -6.84 6.87 5.43
CA THR A 44 -5.58 6.44 4.85
C THR A 44 -5.83 5.69 3.54
N ASN A 45 -6.83 4.82 3.54
CA ASN A 45 -7.18 4.06 2.35
C ASN A 45 -7.65 4.96 1.22
N GLU A 46 -8.46 5.97 1.53
CA GLU A 46 -8.91 6.94 0.55
C GLU A 46 -7.73 7.72 -0.02
N ALA A 47 -6.80 8.12 0.84
CA ALA A 47 -5.61 8.83 0.41
C ALA A 47 -4.79 7.97 -0.54
N PHE A 48 -4.68 6.67 -0.27
CA PHE A 48 -4.00 5.75 -1.18
C PHE A 48 -4.68 5.74 -2.54
N LYS A 49 -6.00 5.55 -2.55
CA LYS A 49 -6.75 5.45 -3.80
C LYS A 49 -6.71 6.74 -4.62
N GLU A 50 -6.79 7.88 -3.95
CA GLU A 50 -6.78 9.16 -4.64
C GLU A 50 -5.41 9.53 -5.18
N ASN A 51 -4.37 8.94 -4.62
CA ASN A 51 -3.00 9.31 -4.98
C ASN A 51 -2.22 8.19 -5.65
N ILE A 52 -2.92 7.23 -6.23
CA ILE A 52 -2.27 6.14 -6.96
C ILE A 52 -1.38 6.70 -8.07
N SER A 53 -1.78 7.79 -8.70
CA SER A 53 -0.98 8.41 -9.77
C SER A 53 0.38 8.88 -9.28
N GLU A 54 0.54 9.12 -7.98
CA GLU A 54 1.84 9.50 -7.43
C GLU A 54 2.87 8.39 -7.59
N LEU A 55 2.41 7.16 -7.75
CA LEU A 55 3.33 6.03 -7.98
C LEU A 55 4.11 6.18 -9.28
N ASP A 56 3.59 6.96 -10.22
CA ASP A 56 4.29 7.22 -11.48
C ASP A 56 5.60 7.98 -11.27
N ARG A 57 5.73 8.63 -10.12
CA ARG A 57 6.95 9.36 -9.78
C ARG A 57 8.08 8.43 -9.36
N LEU A 58 7.75 7.18 -9.04
CA LEU A 58 8.76 6.19 -8.68
C LEU A 58 9.43 5.66 -9.95
N SER A 59 10.72 5.40 -9.86
CA SER A 59 11.40 4.73 -10.96
C SER A 59 10.86 3.33 -11.10
N THR A 60 10.96 2.76 -12.30
CA THR A 60 10.50 1.40 -12.56
C THR A 60 11.18 0.41 -11.63
N ASN A 61 12.48 0.59 -11.38
CA ASN A 61 13.22 -0.30 -10.49
C ASN A 61 12.65 -0.28 -9.07
N ARG A 62 12.40 0.90 -8.54
CA ARG A 62 11.86 1.01 -7.19
C ARG A 62 10.45 0.43 -7.10
N PHE A 63 9.63 0.74 -8.08
CA PHE A 63 8.28 0.22 -8.13
C PHE A 63 8.29 -1.30 -8.15
N ASN A 64 9.08 -1.88 -9.06
CA ASN A 64 9.16 -3.32 -9.19
C ASN A 64 9.69 -3.99 -7.92
N LYS A 65 10.67 -3.38 -7.26
CA LYS A 65 11.19 -3.91 -6.02
C LYS A 65 10.12 -4.00 -4.94
N GLU A 66 9.29 -2.97 -4.83
CA GLU A 66 8.23 -2.98 -3.83
C GLU A 66 7.19 -4.05 -4.15
N ILE A 67 6.87 -4.22 -5.43
CA ILE A 67 5.93 -5.26 -5.84
C ILE A 67 6.50 -6.65 -5.56
N GLU A 68 7.78 -6.86 -5.86
CA GLU A 68 8.43 -8.14 -5.59
C GLU A 68 8.42 -8.48 -4.10
N LYS A 69 8.70 -7.49 -3.26
CA LYS A 69 8.64 -7.69 -1.81
C LYS A 69 7.24 -8.07 -1.37
N MET A 70 6.25 -7.43 -1.97
CA MET A 70 4.85 -7.75 -1.65
C MET A 70 4.54 -9.19 -2.01
N ILE A 71 4.97 -9.64 -3.18
CA ILE A 71 4.78 -11.01 -3.61
C ILE A 71 5.46 -11.99 -2.66
N GLU A 72 6.67 -11.67 -2.22
CA GLU A 72 7.40 -12.52 -1.29
C GLU A 72 6.72 -12.63 0.07
N GLU A 73 6.12 -11.55 0.53
CA GLU A 73 5.55 -11.51 1.87
C GLU A 73 4.11 -12.00 1.94
N ILE A 74 3.29 -11.70 0.95
CA ILE A 74 1.87 -12.05 1.00
C ILE A 74 1.41 -12.95 -0.13
N GLY A 75 2.28 -13.21 -1.10
CA GLY A 75 1.97 -14.09 -2.22
C GLY A 75 1.46 -13.35 -3.44
N GLU A 76 1.62 -13.98 -4.60
CA GLU A 76 1.26 -13.36 -5.86
C GLU A 76 -0.24 -13.13 -6.03
N ASN A 77 -1.05 -14.08 -5.56
CA ASN A 77 -2.50 -13.95 -5.70
C ASN A 77 -3.03 -12.73 -4.98
N ARG A 78 -2.58 -12.52 -3.74
CA ARG A 78 -3.00 -11.37 -2.97
C ARG A 78 -2.48 -10.08 -3.57
N THR A 79 -1.24 -10.12 -4.06
CA THR A 79 -0.64 -8.96 -4.71
C THR A 79 -1.45 -8.55 -5.93
N SER A 80 -1.82 -9.52 -6.77
CA SER A 80 -2.63 -9.23 -7.94
C SER A 80 -3.97 -8.62 -7.57
N SER A 81 -4.62 -9.17 -6.54
CA SER A 81 -5.90 -8.63 -6.06
C SER A 81 -5.77 -7.19 -5.61
N ILE A 82 -4.69 -6.89 -4.89
CA ILE A 82 -4.44 -5.53 -4.41
C ILE A 82 -4.25 -4.58 -5.58
N LEU A 83 -3.46 -4.98 -6.56
CA LEU A 83 -3.18 -4.12 -7.71
C LEU A 83 -4.46 -3.81 -8.47
N GLU A 84 -5.34 -4.79 -8.61
CA GLU A 84 -6.63 -4.57 -9.26
C GLU A 84 -7.54 -3.66 -8.43
N GLU A 85 -7.57 -3.90 -7.14
CA GLU A 85 -8.42 -3.12 -6.25
C GLU A 85 -8.07 -1.63 -6.26
N TYR A 86 -6.78 -1.34 -6.34
CA TYR A 86 -6.29 0.04 -6.29
C TYR A 86 -5.99 0.60 -7.67
N ASN A 87 -6.27 -0.15 -8.73
CA ASN A 87 -5.98 0.27 -10.10
C ASN A 87 -4.51 0.58 -10.33
N ILE A 88 -3.66 -0.22 -9.73
CA ILE A 88 -2.21 -0.07 -9.90
C ILE A 88 -1.77 -0.98 -11.04
N ASN A 89 -1.16 -0.39 -12.06
CA ASN A 89 -0.67 -1.16 -13.20
C ASN A 89 0.76 -1.60 -12.96
N ARG A 90 1.03 -2.88 -13.24
CA ARG A 90 2.40 -3.38 -13.13
C ARG A 90 3.21 -2.86 -14.32
N ARG A 91 4.47 -2.62 -14.04
CA ARG A 91 5.40 -2.16 -15.09
C ARG A 91 6.28 -3.33 -15.51
N SER A 92 6.58 -3.38 -16.77
CA SER A 92 7.46 -4.41 -17.31
C SER A 92 8.88 -3.90 -17.48
#